data_fdd7bff6ce45519a97760b1f1a7f6566
#
_entry.id   fdd7bff6ce45519a97760b1f1a7f6566
#
_cell.length_a   1.000
_cell.length_b   1.000
_cell.length_c   1.000
_cell.angle_alpha   90.00
_cell.angle_beta   90.00
_cell.angle_gamma   90.00
#
_symmetry.space_group_name_H-M   'P 1'
#
loop_
_entity.id
_entity.type
_entity.pdbx_description
1 polymer ?
#
loop_
_entity_poly.entity_id
_entity_poly.type
_entity_poly.pdbx_seq_one_letter_code
_entity_poly.pdbx_strand_id
1 'polypeptide(L)'
;AATMISCNSFVGGPGWGYHSGLLPFMQNITVPLALFISTTIFVPMLYDLKLTSVYEYIELRLGPKTRMAAVLGFILNSLIQVSSMVFVPSLVLQRFMGVSINIIIPVIVVIAVVYTMAGGIKAVIWTDAIQILVIWGGLIGGMIFMFAKSNIGFLETVHMAAQAGKLRAFDASWQFSLTNENGLWAALVGGLFMWSRYFSFDQAQVQRMFTAKSIRELKR
;
A
#
# COMPACT_ATOMS: atom_id res chain seq x y z
N ALA A 1 8.33 3.95 0.07
CA ALA A 1 7.79 3.51 -1.23
C ALA A 1 7.59 1.99 -1.27
N ALA A 2 8.61 1.15 -0.97
CA ALA A 2 8.46 -0.32 -1.01
C ALA A 2 7.33 -0.84 -0.12
N THR A 3 7.16 -0.27 1.04
CA THR A 3 6.09 -0.62 1.99
C THR A 3 4.67 -0.39 1.46
N MET A 4 4.52 0.48 0.47
CA MET A 4 3.22 0.77 -0.14
C MET A 4 2.84 -0.24 -1.23
N ILE A 5 3.82 -0.92 -1.80
CA ILE A 5 3.61 -1.92 -2.85
C ILE A 5 3.62 -3.30 -2.20
N SER A 6 2.45 -3.90 -2.12
CA SER A 6 2.31 -5.27 -1.62
C SER A 6 2.27 -6.27 -2.78
N CYS A 7 2.45 -7.55 -2.47
CA CYS A 7 2.23 -8.62 -3.45
C CYS A 7 0.81 -8.57 -4.02
N ASN A 8 -0.19 -8.20 -3.21
CA ASN A 8 -1.57 -8.02 -3.67
C ASN A 8 -1.65 -6.94 -4.76
N SER A 9 -0.92 -5.82 -4.60
CA SER A 9 -0.88 -4.76 -5.62
C SER A 9 -0.14 -5.22 -6.87
N PHE A 10 0.94 -5.98 -6.72
CA PHE A 10 1.74 -6.47 -7.85
C PHE A 10 1.00 -7.51 -8.70
N VAL A 11 0.28 -8.42 -8.06
CA VAL A 11 -0.50 -9.48 -8.75
C VAL A 11 -1.88 -8.96 -9.16
N GLY A 12 -2.56 -8.24 -8.28
CA GLY A 12 -3.93 -7.74 -8.52
C GLY A 12 -3.99 -6.50 -9.41
N GLY A 13 -2.96 -5.65 -9.38
CA GLY A 13 -2.92 -4.41 -10.17
C GLY A 13 -3.10 -4.60 -11.67
N PRO A 14 -2.37 -5.54 -12.32
CA PRO A 14 -2.58 -5.84 -13.74
C PRO A 14 -4.01 -6.32 -14.05
N GLY A 15 -4.59 -7.16 -13.19
CA GLY A 15 -5.98 -7.61 -13.32
C GLY A 15 -6.97 -6.46 -13.21
N TRP A 16 -6.78 -5.58 -12.23
CA TRP A 16 -7.61 -4.40 -12.06
C TRP A 16 -7.47 -3.43 -13.24
N GLY A 17 -6.25 -3.19 -13.72
CA GLY A 17 -6.00 -2.42 -14.93
C GLY A 17 -6.64 -3.03 -16.17
N TYR A 18 -6.65 -4.35 -16.29
CA TYR A 18 -7.33 -5.04 -17.38
C TYR A 18 -8.84 -4.81 -17.37
N HIS A 19 -9.50 -4.87 -16.21
CA HIS A 19 -10.94 -4.65 -16.09
C HIS A 19 -11.35 -3.19 -16.17
N SER A 20 -10.69 -2.31 -15.41
CA SER A 20 -11.11 -0.92 -15.17
C SER A 20 -10.24 0.12 -15.88
N GLY A 21 -9.16 -0.29 -16.57
CA GLY A 21 -8.21 0.62 -17.19
C GLY A 21 -7.47 1.47 -16.15
N LEU A 22 -7.31 2.76 -16.44
CA LEU A 22 -6.61 3.69 -15.56
C LEU A 22 -7.51 4.38 -14.53
N LEU A 23 -8.83 4.16 -14.54
CA LEU A 23 -9.77 4.79 -13.61
C LEU A 23 -9.40 4.61 -12.12
N PRO A 24 -8.89 3.45 -11.66
CA PRO A 24 -8.48 3.29 -10.28
C PRO A 24 -7.39 4.27 -9.81
N PHE A 25 -6.64 4.87 -10.75
CA PHE A 25 -5.66 5.92 -10.42
C PHE A 25 -6.29 7.18 -9.83
N MET A 26 -7.58 7.44 -10.08
CA MET A 26 -8.28 8.58 -9.47
C MET A 26 -8.18 8.63 -7.95
N GLN A 27 -8.17 7.48 -7.28
CA GLN A 27 -8.04 7.42 -5.82
C GLN A 27 -6.72 8.01 -5.31
N ASN A 28 -5.70 8.07 -6.17
CA ASN A 28 -4.39 8.62 -5.84
C ASN A 28 -4.27 10.13 -6.08
N ILE A 29 -5.27 10.78 -6.69
CA ILE A 29 -5.22 12.22 -6.99
C ILE A 29 -5.12 13.07 -5.73
N THR A 30 -5.63 12.55 -4.61
CA THR A 30 -5.62 13.23 -3.30
C THR A 30 -4.35 12.98 -2.48
N VAL A 31 -3.43 12.12 -2.95
CA VAL A 31 -2.18 11.82 -2.25
C VAL A 31 -1.37 13.07 -1.89
N PRO A 32 -1.15 14.04 -2.82
CA PRO A 32 -0.40 15.25 -2.47
C PRO A 32 -1.08 16.07 -1.37
N LEU A 33 -2.41 16.19 -1.42
CA LEU A 33 -3.18 16.91 -0.41
C LEU A 33 -3.16 16.19 0.93
N ALA A 34 -3.35 14.87 0.94
CA ALA A 34 -3.28 14.05 2.14
C ALA A 34 -1.89 14.10 2.78
N LEU A 35 -0.83 14.08 1.96
CA LEU A 35 0.55 14.20 2.43
C LEU A 35 0.80 15.61 3.03
N PHE A 36 0.30 16.65 2.38
CA PHE A 36 0.38 18.02 2.90
C PHE A 36 -0.30 18.15 4.26
N ILE A 37 -1.53 17.66 4.42
CA ILE A 37 -2.26 17.65 5.69
C ILE A 37 -1.50 16.85 6.75
N SER A 38 -1.03 15.65 6.38
CA SER A 38 -0.28 14.79 7.29
C SER A 38 1.00 15.46 7.81
N THR A 39 1.80 16.01 6.92
CA THR A 39 3.10 16.62 7.27
C THR A 39 3.00 17.98 7.96
N THR A 40 1.91 18.71 7.75
CA THR A 40 1.71 20.04 8.38
C THR A 40 0.95 19.98 9.69
N ILE A 41 0.02 19.05 9.83
CA ILE A 41 -0.87 18.99 11.01
C ILE A 41 -0.55 17.77 11.89
N PHE A 42 -0.71 16.57 11.36
CA PHE A 42 -0.70 15.37 12.20
C PHE A 42 0.70 14.93 12.64
N VAL A 43 1.66 14.92 11.73
CA VAL A 43 3.02 14.45 12.03
C VAL A 43 3.71 15.35 13.07
N PRO A 44 3.70 16.70 12.96
CA PRO A 44 4.24 17.56 14.00
C PRO A 44 3.55 17.37 15.34
N MET A 45 2.23 17.26 15.35
CA MET A 45 1.46 17.04 16.58
C MET A 45 1.87 15.75 17.30
N LEU A 46 2.02 14.64 16.56
CA LEU A 46 2.45 13.36 17.16
C LEU A 46 3.91 13.39 17.59
N TYR A 47 4.78 14.07 16.83
CA TYR A 47 6.20 14.19 17.13
C TYR A 47 6.46 15.02 18.38
N ASP A 48 5.79 16.16 18.54
CA ASP A 48 5.93 17.07 19.67
C ASP A 48 5.46 16.46 21.00
N LEU A 49 4.48 15.57 20.94
CA LEU A 49 3.98 14.83 22.08
C LEU A 49 4.92 13.71 22.55
N LYS A 50 6.00 13.42 21.81
CA LYS A 50 6.98 12.35 22.11
C LYS A 50 6.34 10.98 22.39
N LEU A 51 5.25 10.68 21.71
CA LEU A 51 4.50 9.44 21.91
C LEU A 51 5.22 8.25 21.26
N THR A 52 5.08 7.10 21.87
CA THR A 52 5.61 5.85 21.32
C THR A 52 4.65 5.19 20.31
N SER A 53 3.38 5.56 20.38
CA SER A 53 2.35 5.05 19.47
C SER A 53 1.17 6.02 19.33
N VAL A 54 0.45 5.92 18.24
CA VAL A 54 -0.81 6.66 18.03
C VAL A 54 -1.86 6.32 19.09
N TYR A 55 -1.84 5.09 19.60
CA TYR A 55 -2.79 4.63 20.61
C TYR A 55 -2.58 5.27 21.98
N GLU A 56 -1.37 5.69 22.28
CA GLU A 56 -1.06 6.48 23.49
C GLU A 56 -1.73 7.86 23.45
N TYR A 57 -1.79 8.48 22.26
CA TYR A 57 -2.56 9.72 22.08
C TYR A 57 -4.06 9.52 22.37
N ILE A 58 -4.63 8.39 21.91
CA ILE A 58 -6.03 8.05 22.19
C ILE A 58 -6.25 7.90 23.70
N GLU A 59 -5.32 7.26 24.42
CA GLU A 59 -5.40 7.11 25.87
C GLU A 59 -5.42 8.45 26.59
N LEU A 60 -4.49 9.35 26.21
CA LEU A 60 -4.38 10.68 26.83
C LEU A 60 -5.63 11.54 26.63
N ARG A 61 -6.33 11.38 25.51
CA ARG A 61 -7.50 12.19 25.17
C ARG A 61 -8.84 11.57 25.56
N LEU A 62 -8.97 10.25 25.40
CA LEU A 62 -10.23 9.52 25.49
C LEU A 62 -10.22 8.40 26.55
N GLY A 63 -9.08 8.21 27.21
CA GLY A 63 -8.94 7.26 28.29
C GLY A 63 -8.59 5.83 27.88
N PRO A 64 -8.23 4.97 28.86
CA PRO A 64 -7.65 3.65 28.62
C PRO A 64 -8.61 2.65 27.95
N LYS A 65 -9.91 2.75 28.21
CA LYS A 65 -10.91 1.88 27.58
C LYS A 65 -10.98 2.08 26.06
N THR A 66 -10.94 3.34 25.64
CA THR A 66 -10.94 3.69 24.21
C THR A 66 -9.63 3.25 23.53
N ARG A 67 -8.48 3.41 24.21
CA ARG A 67 -7.22 2.85 23.74
C ARG A 67 -7.31 1.35 23.50
N MET A 68 -7.86 0.59 24.46
CA MET A 68 -7.98 -0.86 24.36
C MET A 68 -8.85 -1.26 23.16
N ALA A 69 -9.98 -0.62 22.95
CA ALA A 69 -10.84 -0.87 21.79
C ALA A 69 -10.12 -0.56 20.47
N ALA A 70 -9.38 0.53 20.40
CA ALA A 70 -8.60 0.92 19.22
C ALA A 70 -7.47 -0.07 18.92
N VAL A 71 -6.76 -0.55 19.94
CA VAL A 71 -5.69 -1.56 19.82
C VAL A 71 -6.26 -2.90 19.36
N LEU A 72 -7.38 -3.34 19.90
CA LEU A 72 -8.06 -4.57 19.44
C LEU A 72 -8.47 -4.45 17.96
N GLY A 73 -9.06 -3.32 17.57
CA GLY A 73 -9.39 -3.04 16.16
C GLY A 73 -8.16 -3.08 15.25
N PHE A 74 -7.05 -2.52 15.70
CA PHE A 74 -5.76 -2.58 14.98
C PHE A 74 -5.25 -4.01 14.83
N ILE A 75 -5.27 -4.80 15.91
CA ILE A 75 -4.81 -6.20 15.88
C ILE A 75 -5.64 -7.00 14.86
N LEU A 76 -6.97 -6.90 14.92
CA LEU A 76 -7.86 -7.59 13.99
C LEU A 76 -7.60 -7.18 12.54
N ASN A 77 -7.52 -5.87 12.27
CA ASN A 77 -7.19 -5.37 10.93
C ASN A 77 -5.82 -5.86 10.45
N SER A 78 -4.82 -5.85 11.33
CA SER A 78 -3.47 -6.31 10.99
C SER A 78 -3.42 -7.79 10.68
N LEU A 79 -4.15 -8.62 11.43
CA LEU A 79 -4.25 -10.06 11.16
C LEU A 79 -4.84 -10.32 9.76
N ILE A 80 -5.95 -9.63 9.40
CA ILE A 80 -6.57 -9.75 8.08
C ILE A 80 -5.58 -9.31 6.98
N GLN A 81 -4.92 -8.17 7.19
CA GLN A 81 -3.97 -7.64 6.22
C GLN A 81 -2.76 -8.55 6.01
N VAL A 82 -2.13 -9.04 7.10
CA VAL A 82 -0.99 -9.95 7.02
C VAL A 82 -1.40 -11.28 6.38
N SER A 83 -2.57 -11.81 6.73
CA SER A 83 -3.09 -13.05 6.13
C SER A 83 -3.22 -12.91 4.61
N SER A 84 -3.78 -11.80 4.12
CA SER A 84 -3.89 -11.51 2.69
C SER A 84 -2.51 -11.36 2.02
N MET A 85 -1.57 -10.67 2.67
CA MET A 85 -0.22 -10.46 2.16
C MET A 85 0.60 -11.76 2.04
N VAL A 86 0.33 -12.76 2.87
CA VAL A 86 0.99 -14.07 2.81
C VAL A 86 0.26 -15.00 1.85
N PHE A 87 -1.07 -14.95 1.82
CA PHE A 87 -1.90 -15.86 1.03
C PHE A 87 -1.68 -15.70 -0.48
N VAL A 88 -1.70 -14.46 -0.99
CA VAL A 88 -1.57 -14.20 -2.45
C VAL A 88 -0.24 -14.70 -3.01
N PRO A 89 0.95 -14.38 -2.45
CA PRO A 89 2.20 -14.95 -2.95
C PRO A 89 2.26 -16.47 -2.80
N SER A 90 1.62 -17.02 -1.76
CA SER A 90 1.59 -18.48 -1.57
C SER A 90 0.79 -19.19 -2.65
N LEU A 91 -0.31 -18.60 -3.15
CA LEU A 91 -1.04 -19.11 -4.31
C LEU A 91 -0.18 -19.14 -5.58
N VAL A 92 0.57 -18.06 -5.82
CA VAL A 92 1.47 -17.95 -6.96
C VAL A 92 2.57 -19.03 -6.87
N LEU A 93 3.23 -19.14 -5.72
CA LEU A 93 4.27 -20.15 -5.50
C LEU A 93 3.72 -21.58 -5.62
N GLN A 94 2.55 -21.86 -5.08
CA GLN A 94 1.88 -23.15 -5.23
C GLN A 94 1.73 -23.50 -6.72
N ARG A 95 1.30 -22.54 -7.54
CA ARG A 95 1.10 -22.77 -8.97
C ARG A 95 2.38 -23.08 -9.72
N PHE A 96 3.49 -22.42 -9.36
CA PHE A 96 4.78 -22.62 -10.03
C PHE A 96 5.59 -23.81 -9.48
N MET A 97 5.55 -24.01 -8.16
CA MET A 97 6.40 -25.04 -7.52
C MET A 97 5.68 -26.39 -7.33
N GLY A 98 4.36 -26.43 -7.45
CA GLY A 98 3.57 -27.63 -7.18
C GLY A 98 3.52 -28.04 -5.69
N VAL A 99 4.00 -27.19 -4.78
CA VAL A 99 4.04 -27.44 -3.33
C VAL A 99 2.73 -27.00 -2.70
N SER A 100 2.24 -27.74 -1.71
CA SER A 100 0.99 -27.40 -1.01
C SER A 100 1.11 -26.05 -0.30
N ILE A 101 0.04 -25.25 -0.38
CA ILE A 101 -0.07 -23.95 0.30
C ILE A 101 0.09 -24.06 1.82
N ASN A 102 -0.31 -25.20 2.40
CA ASN A 102 -0.16 -25.48 3.82
C ASN A 102 1.31 -25.60 4.29
N ILE A 103 2.24 -25.81 3.35
CA ILE A 103 3.67 -25.82 3.61
C ILE A 103 4.25 -24.43 3.30
N ILE A 104 3.84 -23.82 2.20
CA ILE A 104 4.37 -22.52 1.75
C ILE A 104 4.09 -21.42 2.77
N ILE A 105 2.85 -21.33 3.28
CA ILE A 105 2.48 -20.28 4.25
C ILE A 105 3.35 -20.31 5.50
N PRO A 106 3.47 -21.43 6.23
CA PRO A 106 4.35 -21.50 7.41
C PRO A 106 5.80 -21.15 7.10
N VAL A 107 6.32 -21.62 5.97
CA VAL A 107 7.72 -21.35 5.57
C VAL A 107 7.94 -19.84 5.35
N ILE A 108 7.05 -19.16 4.62
CA ILE A 108 7.14 -17.71 4.41
C ILE A 108 7.09 -16.98 5.75
N VAL A 109 6.14 -17.34 6.62
CA VAL A 109 5.96 -16.70 7.92
C VAL A 109 7.19 -16.88 8.80
N VAL A 110 7.73 -18.11 8.88
CA VAL A 110 8.94 -18.41 9.68
C VAL A 110 10.13 -17.59 9.17
N ILE A 111 10.37 -17.55 7.87
CA ILE A 111 11.45 -16.75 7.28
C ILE A 111 11.28 -15.27 7.64
N ALA A 112 10.06 -14.73 7.48
CA ALA A 112 9.76 -13.34 7.79
C ALA A 112 9.98 -13.00 9.27
N VAL A 113 9.55 -13.87 10.18
CA VAL A 113 9.75 -13.71 11.62
C VAL A 113 11.23 -13.77 11.99
N VAL A 114 11.96 -14.77 11.48
CA VAL A 114 13.38 -14.95 11.79
C VAL A 114 14.21 -13.74 11.37
N TYR A 115 14.10 -13.27 10.12
CA TYR A 115 14.90 -12.12 9.70
C TYR A 115 14.50 -10.82 10.41
N THR A 116 13.21 -10.67 10.72
CA THR A 116 12.72 -9.47 11.42
C THR A 116 13.19 -9.45 12.88
N MET A 117 13.15 -10.61 13.56
CA MET A 117 13.65 -10.73 14.94
C MET A 117 15.17 -10.53 15.02
N ALA A 118 15.92 -11.09 14.07
CA ALA A 118 17.37 -11.00 14.06
C ALA A 118 17.89 -9.60 13.73
N GLY A 119 17.24 -8.88 12.82
CA GLY A 119 17.74 -7.61 12.30
C GLY A 119 16.95 -6.37 12.70
N GLY A 120 15.79 -6.53 13.33
CA GLY A 120 14.94 -5.43 13.76
C GLY A 120 14.56 -4.47 12.62
N ILE A 121 14.29 -3.21 12.97
CA ILE A 121 13.84 -2.20 12.00
C ILE A 121 14.89 -1.90 10.91
N LYS A 122 16.18 -2.04 11.21
CA LYS A 122 17.24 -1.83 10.23
C LYS A 122 17.20 -2.87 9.12
N ALA A 123 16.98 -4.14 9.45
CA ALA A 123 16.85 -5.20 8.45
C ALA A 123 15.62 -4.95 7.57
N VAL A 124 14.49 -4.55 8.15
CA VAL A 124 13.28 -4.22 7.39
C VAL A 124 13.52 -3.09 6.38
N ILE A 125 14.22 -2.01 6.77
CA ILE A 125 14.54 -0.90 5.85
C ILE A 125 15.44 -1.37 4.70
N TRP A 126 16.45 -2.20 4.96
CA TRP A 126 17.33 -2.73 3.92
C TRP A 126 16.61 -3.71 2.99
N THR A 127 15.78 -4.60 3.55
CA THR A 127 14.97 -5.51 2.72
C THR A 127 13.97 -4.74 1.86
N ASP A 128 13.33 -3.69 2.38
CA ASP A 128 12.47 -2.81 1.61
C ASP A 128 13.21 -2.16 0.42
N ALA A 129 14.46 -1.72 0.62
CA ALA A 129 15.27 -1.14 -0.45
C ALA A 129 15.60 -2.15 -1.56
N ILE A 130 15.94 -3.39 -1.19
CA ILE A 130 16.20 -4.47 -2.17
C ILE A 130 14.89 -4.84 -2.89
N GLN A 131 13.78 -4.95 -2.17
CA GLN A 131 12.48 -5.27 -2.73
C GLN A 131 12.03 -4.27 -3.81
N ILE A 132 12.29 -2.96 -3.63
CA ILE A 132 12.02 -1.96 -4.66
C ILE A 132 12.74 -2.29 -5.97
N LEU A 133 14.02 -2.64 -5.91
CA LEU A 133 14.79 -2.99 -7.10
C LEU A 133 14.25 -4.24 -7.79
N VAL A 134 13.86 -5.26 -7.01
CA VAL A 134 13.26 -6.49 -7.52
C VAL A 134 11.90 -6.20 -8.16
N ILE A 135 11.06 -5.37 -7.54
CA ILE A 135 9.74 -4.99 -8.08
C ILE A 135 9.89 -4.26 -9.42
N TRP A 136 10.77 -3.25 -9.50
CA TRP A 136 11.01 -2.53 -10.74
C TRP A 136 11.62 -3.42 -11.82
N GLY A 137 12.57 -4.28 -11.45
CA GLY A 137 13.15 -5.27 -12.36
C GLY A 137 12.08 -6.23 -12.91
N GLY A 138 11.18 -6.72 -12.05
CA GLY A 138 10.08 -7.58 -12.45
C GLY A 138 9.06 -6.89 -13.35
N LEU A 139 8.71 -5.63 -13.08
CA LEU A 139 7.79 -4.85 -13.92
C LEU A 139 8.38 -4.58 -15.31
N ILE A 140 9.62 -4.08 -15.36
CA ILE A 140 10.30 -3.78 -16.62
C ILE A 140 10.57 -5.06 -17.43
N GLY A 141 11.08 -6.10 -16.77
CA GLY A 141 11.32 -7.40 -17.41
C GLY A 141 10.03 -8.05 -17.92
N GLY A 142 8.97 -7.98 -17.15
CA GLY A 142 7.63 -8.44 -17.56
C GLY A 142 7.10 -7.68 -18.77
N MET A 143 7.24 -6.35 -18.79
CA MET A 143 6.87 -5.52 -19.96
C MET A 143 7.67 -5.93 -21.20
N ILE A 144 9.00 -6.01 -21.10
CA ILE A 144 9.86 -6.41 -22.20
C ILE A 144 9.46 -7.79 -22.72
N PHE A 145 9.26 -8.75 -21.81
CA PHE A 145 8.84 -10.12 -22.18
C PHE A 145 7.49 -10.13 -22.92
N MET A 146 6.50 -9.37 -22.41
CA MET A 146 5.19 -9.29 -23.07
C MET A 146 5.28 -8.72 -24.48
N PHE A 147 6.01 -7.63 -24.68
CA PHE A 147 6.21 -7.06 -26.03
C PHE A 147 6.99 -7.98 -26.95
N ALA A 148 8.01 -8.68 -26.46
CA ALA A 148 8.77 -9.63 -27.23
C ALA A 148 7.93 -10.86 -27.68
N LYS A 149 6.93 -11.23 -26.88
CA LYS A 149 6.07 -12.39 -27.17
C LYS A 149 4.81 -12.07 -27.97
N SER A 150 4.25 -10.85 -27.81
CA SER A 150 2.97 -10.50 -28.44
C SER A 150 3.08 -10.12 -29.91
N ASN A 151 4.27 -9.86 -30.43
CA ASN A 151 4.52 -9.26 -31.75
C ASN A 151 3.75 -7.94 -31.99
N ILE A 152 3.25 -7.32 -30.95
CA ILE A 152 2.50 -6.06 -30.97
C ILE A 152 3.40 -4.98 -30.41
N GLY A 153 3.56 -3.87 -31.15
CA GLY A 153 4.37 -2.74 -30.73
C GLY A 153 3.74 -1.97 -29.57
N PHE A 154 4.57 -1.21 -28.83
CA PHE A 154 4.10 -0.37 -27.74
C PHE A 154 2.99 0.61 -28.18
N LEU A 155 3.19 1.30 -29.31
CA LEU A 155 2.21 2.26 -29.85
C LEU A 155 0.89 1.60 -30.22
N GLU A 156 0.94 0.42 -30.81
CA GLU A 156 -0.24 -0.36 -31.17
C GLU A 156 -1.01 -0.81 -29.91
N THR A 157 -0.30 -1.25 -28.87
CA THR A 157 -0.91 -1.59 -27.57
C THR A 157 -1.60 -0.40 -26.95
N VAL A 158 -0.97 0.79 -26.99
CA VAL A 158 -1.57 2.04 -26.50
C VAL A 158 -2.82 2.40 -27.32
N HIS A 159 -2.77 2.22 -28.64
CA HIS A 159 -3.91 2.50 -29.52
C HIS A 159 -5.09 1.57 -29.24
N MET A 160 -4.83 0.27 -29.07
CA MET A 160 -5.84 -0.71 -28.67
C MET A 160 -6.46 -0.39 -27.31
N ALA A 161 -5.63 0.00 -26.33
CA ALA A 161 -6.10 0.41 -25.00
C ALA A 161 -6.95 1.68 -25.06
N ALA A 162 -6.59 2.65 -25.94
CA ALA A 162 -7.37 3.85 -26.18
C ALA A 162 -8.73 3.54 -26.79
N GLN A 163 -8.78 2.68 -27.83
CA GLN A 163 -10.03 2.25 -28.46
C GLN A 163 -10.93 1.50 -27.48
N ALA A 164 -10.36 0.70 -26.58
CA ALA A 164 -11.09 0.00 -25.52
C ALA A 164 -11.50 0.90 -24.36
N GLY A 165 -11.21 2.23 -24.39
CA GLY A 165 -11.51 3.17 -23.32
C GLY A 165 -10.68 2.98 -22.04
N LYS A 166 -9.62 2.14 -22.08
CA LYS A 166 -8.80 1.80 -20.92
C LYS A 166 -7.84 2.91 -20.47
N LEU A 167 -7.55 3.87 -21.35
CA LEU A 167 -6.70 5.01 -21.01
C LEU A 167 -7.43 6.14 -20.29
N ARG A 168 -8.73 5.99 -20.05
CA ARG A 168 -9.48 6.96 -19.25
C ARG A 168 -9.04 6.87 -17.80
N ALA A 169 -8.23 7.83 -17.36
CA ALA A 169 -7.72 7.91 -15.99
C ALA A 169 -8.57 8.78 -15.08
N PHE A 170 -9.57 9.50 -15.63
CA PHE A 170 -10.36 10.47 -14.90
C PHE A 170 -11.83 10.37 -15.30
N ASP A 171 -12.71 10.24 -14.32
CA ASP A 171 -14.16 10.36 -14.48
C ASP A 171 -14.63 11.64 -13.81
N ALA A 172 -14.87 12.68 -14.63
CA ALA A 172 -15.30 13.99 -14.18
C ALA A 172 -16.82 14.07 -13.92
N SER A 173 -17.54 12.94 -13.90
CA SER A 173 -18.95 12.95 -13.59
C SER A 173 -19.18 13.51 -12.18
N TRP A 174 -19.89 14.66 -12.10
CA TRP A 174 -20.19 15.32 -10.83
C TRP A 174 -21.31 14.61 -10.04
N GLN A 175 -21.87 13.55 -10.60
CA GLN A 175 -22.93 12.80 -9.95
C GLN A 175 -22.39 12.04 -8.72
N PHE A 176 -22.99 12.31 -7.57
CA PHE A 176 -22.70 11.55 -6.36
C PHE A 176 -23.34 10.17 -6.47
N SER A 177 -22.52 9.14 -6.41
CA SER A 177 -22.97 7.75 -6.41
C SER A 177 -22.19 6.95 -5.37
N LEU A 178 -22.88 6.25 -4.50
CA LEU A 178 -22.28 5.35 -3.51
C LEU A 178 -21.80 4.02 -4.13
N THR A 179 -22.23 3.73 -5.34
CA THR A 179 -21.91 2.47 -6.04
C THR A 179 -20.77 2.63 -7.03
N ASN A 180 -20.40 3.86 -7.40
CA ASN A 180 -19.30 4.13 -8.32
C ASN A 180 -17.98 4.33 -7.55
N GLU A 181 -17.23 3.23 -7.36
CA GLU A 181 -15.94 3.23 -6.67
C GLU A 181 -14.89 4.14 -7.33
N ASN A 182 -14.99 4.35 -8.64
CA ASN A 182 -14.07 5.16 -9.44
C ASN A 182 -14.66 6.56 -9.76
N GLY A 183 -15.72 6.97 -9.08
CA GLY A 183 -16.32 8.29 -9.25
C GLY A 183 -15.50 9.39 -8.57
N LEU A 184 -15.70 10.62 -9.03
CA LEU A 184 -14.99 11.82 -8.53
C LEU A 184 -15.11 11.98 -7.00
N TRP A 185 -16.29 11.78 -6.44
CA TRP A 185 -16.52 11.91 -5.00
C TRP A 185 -15.84 10.82 -4.18
N ALA A 186 -15.87 9.58 -4.66
CA ALA A 186 -15.14 8.48 -4.04
C ALA A 186 -13.63 8.75 -4.05
N ALA A 187 -13.10 9.29 -5.15
CA ALA A 187 -11.69 9.65 -5.26
C ALA A 187 -11.32 10.83 -4.35
N LEU A 188 -12.08 11.92 -4.36
CA LEU A 188 -11.76 13.12 -3.58
C LEU A 188 -11.94 12.90 -2.08
N VAL A 189 -13.11 12.45 -1.66
CA VAL A 189 -13.41 12.28 -0.23
C VAL A 189 -12.80 10.99 0.30
N GLY A 190 -13.12 9.86 -0.32
CA GLY A 190 -12.61 8.55 0.10
C GLY A 190 -11.09 8.46 0.00
N GLY A 191 -10.52 8.90 -1.11
CA GLY A 191 -9.08 8.93 -1.31
C GLY A 191 -8.37 9.84 -0.30
N LEU A 192 -8.91 11.02 -0.02
CA LEU A 192 -8.32 11.94 0.98
C LEU A 192 -8.30 11.32 2.38
N PHE A 193 -9.40 10.73 2.83
CA PHE A 193 -9.46 10.06 4.13
C PHE A 193 -8.55 8.83 4.19
N MET A 194 -8.55 8.01 3.15
CA MET A 194 -7.71 6.81 3.05
C MET A 194 -6.23 7.15 3.17
N TRP A 195 -5.75 8.12 2.38
CA TRP A 195 -4.35 8.50 2.37
C TRP A 195 -3.93 9.31 3.60
N SER A 196 -4.81 10.18 4.13
CA SER A 196 -4.55 10.86 5.40
C SER A 196 -4.43 9.88 6.56
N ARG A 197 -5.31 8.87 6.63
CA ARG A 197 -5.20 7.78 7.60
C ARG A 197 -3.86 7.05 7.45
N TYR A 198 -3.48 6.70 6.22
CA TYR A 198 -2.26 5.97 5.94
C TYR A 198 -1.01 6.74 6.37
N PHE A 199 -0.90 8.02 6.01
CA PHE A 199 0.28 8.81 6.33
C PHE A 199 0.33 9.34 7.78
N SER A 200 -0.80 9.45 8.48
CA SER A 200 -0.86 10.06 9.80
C SER A 200 -1.07 9.08 10.94
N PHE A 201 -1.81 8.00 10.72
CA PHE A 201 -2.31 7.14 11.79
C PHE A 201 -1.99 5.66 11.63
N ASP A 202 -1.42 5.25 10.49
CA ASP A 202 -0.95 3.88 10.34
C ASP A 202 0.29 3.66 11.21
N GLN A 203 0.18 2.72 12.17
CA GLN A 203 1.23 2.49 13.17
C GLN A 203 2.57 2.11 12.52
N ALA A 204 2.55 1.34 11.44
CA ALA A 204 3.78 0.94 10.74
C ALA A 204 4.48 2.14 10.08
N GLN A 205 3.73 3.12 9.57
CA GLN A 205 4.28 4.34 8.99
C GLN A 205 4.76 5.29 10.09
N VAL A 206 3.97 5.50 11.14
CA VAL A 206 4.31 6.40 12.24
C VAL A 206 5.56 5.94 12.97
N GLN A 207 5.73 4.64 13.23
CA GLN A 207 6.96 4.12 13.84
C GLN A 207 8.20 4.39 12.99
N ARG A 208 8.08 4.31 11.65
CA ARG A 208 9.20 4.66 10.75
C ARG A 208 9.49 6.16 10.75
N MET A 209 8.46 6.99 10.86
CA MET A 209 8.63 8.43 11.00
C MET A 209 9.36 8.79 12.30
N PHE A 210 9.08 8.13 13.40
CA PHE A 210 9.76 8.35 14.68
C PHE A 210 11.24 7.91 14.68
N THR A 211 11.72 7.19 13.68
CA THR A 211 13.17 6.92 13.53
C THR A 211 13.95 8.12 12.99
N ALA A 212 13.29 9.14 12.46
CA ALA A 212 13.93 10.38 12.03
C ALA A 212 14.44 11.20 13.22
N LYS A 213 15.64 11.76 13.09
CA LYS A 213 16.29 12.53 14.17
C LYS A 213 15.66 13.91 14.37
N SER A 214 14.93 14.42 13.40
CA SER A 214 14.28 15.74 13.47
C SER A 214 13.09 15.83 12.50
N ILE A 215 12.13 16.72 12.81
CA ILE A 215 10.99 17.05 11.91
C ILE A 215 11.48 17.55 10.53
N ARG A 216 12.63 18.26 10.49
CA ARG A 216 13.20 18.74 9.22
C ARG A 216 13.70 17.58 8.35
N GLU A 217 14.29 16.55 8.93
CA GLU A 217 14.72 15.35 8.22
C GLU A 217 13.51 14.54 7.71
N LEU A 218 12.46 14.51 8.49
CA LEU A 218 11.21 13.81 8.15
C LEU A 218 10.44 14.47 6.99
N LYS A 219 10.56 15.80 6.83
CA LYS A 219 9.91 16.56 5.75
C LYS A 219 10.70 16.58 4.43
N ARG A 220 11.92 16.02 4.38
CA ARG A 220 12.75 15.83 3.19
C ARG A 220 12.48 14.48 2.54
#